data_ddde3421553da5038e82769f6d2ee85d
#
_entry.id   ddde3421553da5038e82769f6d2ee85d
#
_cell.length_a   1.000
_cell.length_b   1.000
_cell.length_c   1.000
_cell.angle_alpha   90.00
_cell.angle_beta   90.00
_cell.angle_gamma   90.00
#
_symmetry.space_group_name_H-M   'P 1'
#
loop_
_entity.id
_entity.type
_entity.pdbx_description
1 polymer ?
#
loop_
_entity_poly.entity_id
_entity_poly.type
_entity_poly.pdbx_seq_one_letter_code
_entity_poly.pdbx_strand_id
1 'polypeptide(L)'
;MPDAKGSDAKGRHAGRERANSDTSLKNGTPPLLTPLRVFCAETPIIPAIRKPELVELAIASRSRLIYLLTGDPENVEQMIQKITAAGKVPIVNLDLLNGFSRDKYAVNYLKRVGAGGIISTHLDPLRHALAIGLYGIQRTFLLDSGAMDTISNQLRNTPVHALEILPALVAPKMLERVRAISADLPVVGGGLISNMKEVEALLEQGLSAVSTSHPEMWIK
;
A
#
# COMPACT_ATOMS: atom_id res chain seq x y z
N MET A 1 67.71 17.62 -53.22
CA MET A 1 67.00 17.69 -54.50
C MET A 1 66.63 16.32 -54.95
N PRO A 2 65.53 16.08 -55.63
CA PRO A 2 64.26 16.79 -55.68
C PRO A 2 63.06 15.88 -55.27
N ASP A 3 61.97 16.48 -54.92
CA ASP A 3 60.62 16.44 -55.55
C ASP A 3 59.90 15.12 -55.65
N ALA A 4 58.68 15.02 -55.19
CA ALA A 4 57.47 15.44 -55.77
C ALA A 4 56.24 14.90 -55.03
N LYS A 5 55.28 15.74 -54.85
CA LYS A 5 53.82 15.65 -55.13
C LYS A 5 53.17 14.26 -54.89
N GLY A 6 52.20 14.09 -54.04
CA GLY A 6 50.88 14.71 -54.01
C GLY A 6 49.85 13.62 -54.12
N SER A 7 48.89 13.60 -53.33
CA SER A 7 47.47 13.51 -53.75
C SER A 7 46.54 13.14 -52.57
N ASP A 8 45.49 13.93 -52.54
CA ASP A 8 44.31 13.82 -51.67
C ASP A 8 43.67 12.42 -51.61
N ALA A 9 43.28 12.01 -50.41
CA ALA A 9 42.15 11.15 -50.25
C ALA A 9 41.33 11.55 -48.99
N LYS A 10 40.19 12.14 -49.23
CA LYS A 10 39.16 12.42 -48.26
C LYS A 10 38.64 11.17 -47.61
N GLY A 11 38.96 10.92 -46.38
CA GLY A 11 38.33 9.93 -45.54
C GLY A 11 37.22 10.57 -44.69
N ARG A 12 35.98 10.24 -44.98
CA ARG A 12 34.80 10.68 -44.25
C ARG A 12 34.80 10.06 -42.84
N HIS A 13 34.96 10.87 -41.82
CA HIS A 13 34.62 10.50 -40.45
C HIS A 13 33.11 10.51 -40.27
N ALA A 14 32.50 9.32 -40.20
CA ALA A 14 31.15 9.12 -39.71
C ALA A 14 31.12 9.44 -38.21
N GLY A 15 30.48 10.54 -37.84
CA GLY A 15 30.21 10.89 -36.46
C GLY A 15 29.28 9.87 -35.84
N ARG A 16 29.79 9.16 -34.85
CA ARG A 16 28.91 8.42 -33.89
C ARG A 16 28.25 9.44 -32.97
N GLU A 17 27.01 9.75 -33.26
CA GLU A 17 26.12 10.39 -32.30
C GLU A 17 26.01 9.50 -31.06
N ARG A 18 26.59 9.93 -29.97
CA ARG A 18 26.31 9.39 -28.64
C ARG A 18 24.91 9.87 -28.27
N ALA A 19 23.97 8.95 -28.28
CA ALA A 19 22.66 9.15 -27.68
C ALA A 19 22.88 9.47 -26.20
N ASN A 20 22.74 10.72 -25.84
CA ASN A 20 22.73 11.22 -24.49
C ASN A 20 21.34 10.84 -23.92
N SER A 21 21.26 9.72 -23.21
CA SER A 21 20.07 9.36 -22.43
C SER A 21 20.03 10.27 -21.21
N ASP A 22 19.56 11.50 -21.44
CA ASP A 22 19.20 12.42 -20.38
C ASP A 22 17.91 11.94 -19.71
N THR A 23 18.08 11.06 -18.72
CA THR A 23 17.01 10.67 -17.82
C THR A 23 16.88 11.75 -16.76
N SER A 24 16.42 12.94 -17.19
CA SER A 24 15.94 13.95 -16.26
C SER A 24 14.76 13.34 -15.48
N LEU A 25 14.98 13.04 -14.21
CA LEU A 25 13.94 12.78 -13.23
C LEU A 25 13.04 14.01 -13.19
N LYS A 26 12.01 14.01 -14.02
CA LYS A 26 10.92 14.98 -13.95
C LYS A 26 10.36 14.87 -12.54
N ASN A 27 10.42 15.96 -11.78
CA ASN A 27 9.70 16.16 -10.53
C ASN A 27 8.18 16.09 -10.81
N GLY A 28 7.70 14.89 -11.07
CA GLY A 28 6.28 14.63 -11.28
C GLY A 28 5.61 14.47 -9.91
N THR A 29 4.62 15.30 -9.66
CA THR A 29 3.65 15.03 -8.60
C THR A 29 3.19 13.57 -8.73
N PRO A 30 3.22 12.76 -7.65
CA PRO A 30 2.78 11.38 -7.75
C PRO A 30 1.35 11.31 -8.31
N PRO A 31 1.02 10.29 -9.11
CA PRO A 31 -0.30 10.17 -9.71
C PRO A 31 -1.37 10.20 -8.61
N LEU A 32 -2.47 10.91 -8.89
CA LEU A 32 -3.59 11.00 -7.96
C LEU A 32 -4.19 9.61 -7.72
N LEU A 33 -4.03 9.08 -6.52
CA LEU A 33 -4.59 7.79 -6.14
C LEU A 33 -6.11 7.89 -5.98
N THR A 34 -6.84 6.85 -6.42
CA THR A 34 -8.27 6.72 -6.09
C THR A 34 -8.43 6.71 -4.56
N PRO A 35 -9.25 7.57 -3.95
CA PRO A 35 -9.40 7.55 -2.49
C PRO A 35 -9.83 6.17 -1.98
N LEU A 36 -9.22 5.69 -0.89
CA LEU A 36 -9.52 4.35 -0.34
C LEU A 36 -10.99 4.19 0.06
N ARG A 37 -11.67 5.29 0.42
CA ARG A 37 -13.11 5.28 0.72
C ARG A 37 -13.96 4.76 -0.43
N VAL A 38 -13.53 4.96 -1.69
CA VAL A 38 -14.25 4.45 -2.88
C VAL A 38 -14.22 2.93 -2.89
N PHE A 39 -13.05 2.33 -2.68
CA PHE A 39 -12.91 0.88 -2.59
C PHE A 39 -13.69 0.29 -1.41
N CYS A 40 -13.67 0.96 -0.25
CA CYS A 40 -14.43 0.54 0.93
C CYS A 40 -15.94 0.60 0.67
N ALA A 41 -16.43 1.60 -0.07
CA ALA A 41 -17.84 1.72 -0.41
C ALA A 41 -18.28 0.66 -1.43
N GLU A 42 -17.43 0.29 -2.38
CA GLU A 42 -17.70 -0.79 -3.34
C GLU A 42 -17.78 -2.16 -2.64
N THR A 43 -16.88 -2.41 -1.69
CA THR A 43 -16.78 -3.70 -0.98
C THR A 43 -16.21 -3.48 0.42
N PRO A 44 -17.05 -3.48 1.48
CA PRO A 44 -16.59 -3.15 2.83
C PRO A 44 -15.85 -4.29 3.55
N ILE A 45 -15.64 -5.43 2.89
CA ILE A 45 -14.85 -6.53 3.43
C ILE A 45 -13.53 -6.60 2.67
N ILE A 46 -12.42 -6.52 3.40
CA ILE A 46 -11.07 -6.59 2.84
C ILE A 46 -10.46 -7.94 3.21
N PRO A 47 -10.17 -8.82 2.23
CA PRO A 47 -9.41 -10.03 2.45
C PRO A 47 -8.04 -9.74 3.06
N ALA A 48 -7.72 -10.38 4.19
CA ALA A 48 -6.46 -10.24 4.89
C ALA A 48 -5.72 -11.58 4.88
N ILE A 49 -4.78 -11.75 3.95
CA ILE A 49 -4.08 -13.00 3.67
C ILE A 49 -3.00 -13.22 4.72
N ARG A 50 -3.12 -14.29 5.51
CA ARG A 50 -2.11 -14.74 6.49
C ARG A 50 -1.32 -15.94 6.04
N LYS A 51 -1.73 -16.59 4.94
CA LYS A 51 -1.08 -17.77 4.37
C LYS A 51 -1.02 -17.63 2.86
N PRO A 52 0.15 -17.84 2.22
CA PRO A 52 0.34 -17.64 0.78
C PRO A 52 -0.64 -18.41 -0.11
N GLU A 53 -1.07 -19.61 0.32
CA GLU A 53 -2.01 -20.46 -0.42
C GLU A 53 -3.41 -19.84 -0.56
N LEU A 54 -3.74 -18.81 0.20
CA LEU A 54 -5.04 -18.13 0.14
C LEU A 54 -5.09 -16.99 -0.89
N VAL A 55 -3.99 -16.73 -1.61
CA VAL A 55 -3.90 -15.63 -2.60
C VAL A 55 -4.98 -15.79 -3.68
N GLU A 56 -5.11 -16.97 -4.26
CA GLU A 56 -6.09 -17.21 -5.35
C GLU A 56 -7.54 -17.01 -4.87
N LEU A 57 -7.84 -17.44 -3.64
CA LEU A 57 -9.16 -17.24 -3.06
C LEU A 57 -9.46 -15.75 -2.79
N ALA A 58 -8.47 -15.00 -2.31
CA ALA A 58 -8.62 -13.55 -2.12
C ALA A 58 -8.79 -12.82 -3.46
N ILE A 59 -8.09 -13.25 -4.50
CA ILE A 59 -8.26 -12.73 -5.87
C ILE A 59 -9.68 -12.98 -6.38
N ALA A 60 -10.28 -14.11 -6.10
CA ALA A 60 -11.64 -14.44 -6.48
C ALA A 60 -12.72 -13.62 -5.74
N SER A 61 -12.37 -12.93 -4.64
CA SER A 61 -13.30 -12.08 -3.91
C SER A 61 -13.75 -10.87 -4.72
N ARG A 62 -14.83 -10.22 -4.30
CA ARG A 62 -15.29 -8.95 -4.92
C ARG A 62 -14.40 -7.75 -4.57
N SER A 63 -13.66 -7.82 -3.47
CA SER A 63 -12.84 -6.71 -3.00
C SER A 63 -11.73 -6.36 -3.97
N ARG A 64 -11.55 -5.08 -4.24
CA ARG A 64 -10.41 -4.56 -5.00
C ARG A 64 -9.16 -4.39 -4.13
N LEU A 65 -9.33 -4.21 -2.82
CA LEU A 65 -8.23 -4.15 -1.87
C LEU A 65 -7.96 -5.55 -1.31
N ILE A 66 -6.70 -5.95 -1.26
CA ILE A 66 -6.25 -7.18 -0.61
C ILE A 66 -5.09 -6.86 0.31
N TYR A 67 -5.23 -7.22 1.59
CA TYR A 67 -4.18 -7.08 2.58
C TYR A 67 -3.30 -8.33 2.60
N LEU A 68 -1.99 -8.15 2.38
CA LEU A 68 -0.98 -9.18 2.56
C LEU A 68 -0.38 -9.05 3.97
N LEU A 69 -0.73 -9.97 4.85
CA LEU A 69 -0.26 -10.04 6.23
C LEU A 69 0.84 -11.12 6.43
N THR A 70 1.43 -11.58 5.34
CA THR A 70 2.50 -12.59 5.32
C THR A 70 3.38 -12.38 4.10
N GLY A 71 4.57 -12.92 4.14
CA GLY A 71 5.52 -12.93 3.03
C GLY A 71 6.96 -12.78 3.52
N ASP A 72 7.86 -13.10 2.63
CA ASP A 72 9.30 -12.99 2.77
C ASP A 72 9.92 -12.64 1.40
N PRO A 73 11.24 -12.39 1.29
CA PRO A 73 11.88 -12.05 0.02
C PRO A 73 11.72 -13.10 -1.08
N GLU A 74 11.41 -14.36 -0.74
CA GLU A 74 11.30 -15.45 -1.72
C GLU A 74 9.91 -15.50 -2.38
N ASN A 75 8.85 -15.02 -1.70
CA ASN A 75 7.47 -15.21 -2.16
C ASN A 75 6.65 -13.92 -2.28
N VAL A 76 7.00 -12.84 -1.59
CA VAL A 76 6.16 -11.63 -1.54
C VAL A 76 5.96 -10.98 -2.92
N GLU A 77 7.00 -10.97 -3.76
CA GLU A 77 6.92 -10.44 -5.12
C GLU A 77 5.91 -11.20 -5.96
N GLN A 78 5.96 -12.53 -5.95
CA GLN A 78 5.03 -13.37 -6.70
C GLN A 78 3.57 -13.14 -6.26
N MET A 79 3.34 -13.04 -4.95
CA MET A 79 1.99 -12.76 -4.42
C MET A 79 1.48 -11.39 -4.89
N ILE A 80 2.31 -10.35 -4.80
CA ILE A 80 1.98 -8.99 -5.25
C ILE A 80 1.64 -9.00 -6.74
N GLN A 81 2.48 -9.62 -7.58
CA GLN A 81 2.29 -9.69 -9.03
C GLN A 81 1.00 -10.42 -9.41
N LYS A 82 0.66 -11.53 -8.75
CA LYS A 82 -0.61 -12.24 -8.98
C LYS A 82 -1.83 -11.36 -8.67
N ILE A 83 -1.81 -10.68 -7.53
CA ILE A 83 -2.91 -9.77 -7.12
C ILE A 83 -3.05 -8.61 -8.09
N THR A 84 -1.94 -8.01 -8.50
CA THR A 84 -1.92 -6.88 -9.44
C THR A 84 -2.37 -7.30 -10.84
N ALA A 85 -1.93 -8.47 -11.33
CA ALA A 85 -2.35 -9.03 -12.61
C ALA A 85 -3.86 -9.30 -12.68
N ALA A 86 -4.49 -9.58 -11.54
CA ALA A 86 -5.95 -9.71 -11.41
C ALA A 86 -6.69 -8.34 -11.32
N GLY A 87 -6.00 -7.22 -11.51
CA GLY A 87 -6.58 -5.87 -11.44
C GLY A 87 -6.92 -5.40 -10.04
N LYS A 88 -6.36 -6.03 -9.02
CA LYS A 88 -6.57 -5.69 -7.60
C LYS A 88 -5.39 -4.93 -7.02
N VAL A 89 -5.59 -4.33 -5.86
CA VAL A 89 -4.62 -3.46 -5.18
C VAL A 89 -4.05 -4.18 -3.96
N PRO A 90 -2.82 -4.73 -4.03
CA PRO A 90 -2.17 -5.35 -2.89
C PRO A 90 -1.66 -4.28 -1.92
N ILE A 91 -2.12 -4.36 -0.68
CA ILE A 91 -1.64 -3.53 0.44
C ILE A 91 -0.85 -4.44 1.37
N VAL A 92 0.43 -4.20 1.50
CA VAL A 92 1.36 -5.09 2.21
C VAL A 92 1.58 -4.62 3.64
N ASN A 93 1.37 -5.50 4.61
CA ASN A 93 1.71 -5.20 6.00
C ASN A 93 3.23 -5.35 6.20
N LEU A 94 3.94 -4.23 6.20
CA LEU A 94 5.40 -4.21 6.32
C LEU A 94 5.89 -4.78 7.67
N ASP A 95 5.09 -4.62 8.73
CA ASP A 95 5.49 -5.07 10.06
C ASP A 95 5.47 -6.60 10.22
N LEU A 96 4.72 -7.29 9.34
CA LEU A 96 4.53 -8.74 9.36
C LEU A 96 5.33 -9.50 8.29
N LEU A 97 6.08 -8.78 7.44
CA LEU A 97 6.97 -9.44 6.49
C LEU A 97 8.22 -9.95 7.20
N ASN A 98 8.56 -11.20 6.94
CA ASN A 98 9.83 -11.77 7.38
C ASN A 98 10.98 -11.28 6.49
N GLY A 99 12.16 -11.05 7.07
CA GLY A 99 13.36 -10.66 6.32
C GLY A 99 13.35 -9.24 5.76
N PHE A 100 12.37 -8.40 6.11
CA PHE A 100 12.30 -6.99 5.73
C PHE A 100 12.48 -6.07 6.93
N SER A 101 13.25 -4.99 6.73
CA SER A 101 13.31 -3.88 7.67
C SER A 101 12.10 -2.95 7.51
N ARG A 102 11.77 -2.20 8.57
CA ARG A 102 10.67 -1.21 8.54
C ARG A 102 11.21 0.15 8.12
N ASP A 103 11.77 0.21 6.91
CA ASP A 103 12.47 1.38 6.40
C ASP A 103 12.09 1.73 4.95
N LYS A 104 12.64 2.83 4.45
CA LYS A 104 12.41 3.32 3.09
C LYS A 104 12.87 2.33 1.99
N TYR A 105 13.86 1.49 2.26
CA TYR A 105 14.38 0.56 1.25
C TYR A 105 13.40 -0.59 1.02
N ALA A 106 12.82 -1.12 2.08
CA ALA A 106 11.75 -2.09 1.99
C ALA A 106 10.51 -1.51 1.28
N VAL A 107 10.12 -0.27 1.59
CA VAL A 107 9.00 0.40 0.91
C VAL A 107 9.29 0.61 -0.57
N ASN A 108 10.50 1.02 -0.94
CA ASN A 108 10.91 1.17 -2.34
C ASN A 108 10.89 -0.17 -3.09
N TYR A 109 11.35 -1.24 -2.45
CA TYR A 109 11.27 -2.59 -3.00
C TYR A 109 9.82 -2.98 -3.28
N LEU A 110 8.93 -2.86 -2.29
CA LEU A 110 7.51 -3.18 -2.43
C LEU A 110 6.85 -2.40 -3.57
N LYS A 111 7.15 -1.10 -3.70
CA LYS A 111 6.68 -0.30 -4.84
C LYS A 111 7.17 -0.86 -6.17
N ARG A 112 8.46 -1.19 -6.27
CA ARG A 112 9.07 -1.70 -7.51
C ARG A 112 8.44 -3.01 -7.97
N VAL A 113 8.05 -3.89 -7.03
CA VAL A 113 7.41 -5.17 -7.36
C VAL A 113 5.89 -5.07 -7.55
N GLY A 114 5.31 -3.86 -7.43
CA GLY A 114 3.92 -3.61 -7.79
C GLY A 114 2.94 -3.52 -6.62
N ALA A 115 3.42 -3.38 -5.37
CA ALA A 115 2.52 -3.09 -4.26
C ALA A 115 1.79 -1.77 -4.47
N GLY A 116 0.48 -1.73 -4.21
CA GLY A 116 -0.33 -0.51 -4.24
C GLY A 116 -0.16 0.34 -2.99
N GLY A 117 0.22 -0.27 -1.86
CA GLY A 117 0.41 0.42 -0.60
C GLY A 117 1.01 -0.44 0.49
N ILE A 118 1.19 0.18 1.66
CA ILE A 118 1.66 -0.50 2.86
C ILE A 118 0.74 -0.24 4.07
N ILE A 119 0.74 -1.20 4.98
CA ILE A 119 0.21 -1.06 6.33
C ILE A 119 1.40 -1.11 7.29
N SER A 120 1.44 -0.22 8.27
CA SER A 120 2.45 -0.26 9.33
C SER A 120 1.94 0.42 10.60
N THR A 121 2.48 0.02 11.74
CA THR A 121 2.35 0.73 13.01
C THR A 121 3.37 1.87 13.13
N HIS A 122 4.39 1.88 12.26
CA HIS A 122 5.48 2.84 12.26
C HIS A 122 5.21 3.97 11.26
N LEU A 123 5.34 5.23 11.71
CA LEU A 123 5.02 6.40 10.88
C LEU A 123 6.05 6.68 9.78
N ASP A 124 7.33 6.38 10.00
CA ASP A 124 8.39 6.71 9.03
C ASP A 124 8.24 5.97 7.70
N PRO A 125 8.03 4.64 7.65
CA PRO A 125 7.73 3.96 6.40
C PRO A 125 6.42 4.45 5.77
N LEU A 126 5.39 4.83 6.55
CA LEU A 126 4.15 5.40 6.03
C LEU A 126 4.40 6.75 5.36
N ARG A 127 5.14 7.67 6.00
CA ARG A 127 5.52 8.97 5.38
C ARG A 127 6.26 8.77 4.06
N HIS A 128 7.19 7.81 4.03
CA HIS A 128 7.91 7.50 2.80
C HIS A 128 7.00 6.93 1.71
N ALA A 129 6.10 6.00 2.06
CA ALA A 129 5.11 5.44 1.13
C ALA A 129 4.24 6.53 0.50
N LEU A 130 3.72 7.45 1.32
CA LEU A 130 2.95 8.61 0.85
C LEU A 130 3.75 9.48 -0.12
N ALA A 131 5.00 9.80 0.23
CA ALA A 131 5.87 10.64 -0.59
C ALA A 131 6.18 10.05 -1.97
N ILE A 132 6.19 8.72 -2.09
CA ILE A 132 6.44 8.04 -3.37
C ILE A 132 5.16 7.58 -4.08
N GLY A 133 3.96 7.97 -3.61
CA GLY A 133 2.69 7.69 -4.26
C GLY A 133 2.14 6.29 -4.02
N LEU A 134 2.42 5.68 -2.88
CA LEU A 134 1.77 4.47 -2.40
C LEU A 134 0.66 4.82 -1.41
N TYR A 135 -0.33 3.93 -1.27
CA TYR A 135 -1.25 4.03 -0.14
C TYR A 135 -0.48 3.78 1.16
N GLY A 136 -0.70 4.64 2.15
CA GLY A 136 -0.24 4.45 3.52
C GLY A 136 -1.44 4.23 4.44
N ILE A 137 -1.50 3.08 5.11
CA ILE A 137 -2.54 2.73 6.07
C ILE A 137 -1.87 2.59 7.43
N GLN A 138 -2.25 3.45 8.36
CA GLN A 138 -1.75 3.34 9.73
C GLN A 138 -2.52 2.24 10.45
N ARG A 139 -1.80 1.23 10.94
CA ARG A 139 -2.36 0.23 11.86
C ARG A 139 -2.13 0.67 13.30
N THR A 140 -3.13 0.49 14.14
CA THR A 140 -3.04 0.83 15.54
C THR A 140 -3.80 -0.15 16.42
N PHE A 141 -3.38 -0.25 17.68
CA PHE A 141 -4.04 -1.05 18.69
C PHE A 141 -4.72 -0.12 19.69
N LEU A 142 -6.03 -0.22 19.80
CA LEU A 142 -6.82 0.59 20.73
C LEU A 142 -7.02 -0.19 22.03
N LEU A 143 -6.09 -0.02 22.96
CA LEU A 143 -6.05 -0.76 24.22
C LEU A 143 -6.70 0.02 25.37
N ASP A 144 -6.52 1.36 25.37
CA ASP A 144 -6.99 2.24 26.42
C ASP A 144 -7.24 3.68 25.92
N SER A 145 -7.62 4.57 26.83
CA SER A 145 -7.85 6.00 26.50
C SER A 145 -6.58 6.73 26.09
N GLY A 146 -5.41 6.36 26.63
CA GLY A 146 -4.13 6.95 26.24
C GLY A 146 -3.75 6.61 24.79
N ALA A 147 -4.12 5.41 24.33
CA ALA A 147 -3.97 5.04 22.93
C ALA A 147 -4.82 5.95 22.01
N MET A 148 -6.03 6.33 22.42
CA MET A 148 -6.88 7.26 21.64
C MET A 148 -6.21 8.63 21.43
N ASP A 149 -5.55 9.17 22.44
CA ASP A 149 -4.84 10.44 22.36
C ASP A 149 -3.60 10.33 21.48
N THR A 150 -2.85 9.24 21.62
CA THR A 150 -1.69 8.94 20.78
C THR A 150 -2.07 8.85 19.31
N ILE A 151 -3.11 8.09 18.98
CA ILE A 151 -3.63 7.94 17.61
C ILE A 151 -4.04 9.30 17.05
N SER A 152 -4.80 10.09 17.83
CA SER A 152 -5.25 11.41 17.40
C SER A 152 -4.07 12.34 17.08
N ASN A 153 -3.04 12.34 17.91
CA ASN A 153 -1.82 13.13 17.67
C ASN A 153 -1.04 12.65 16.44
N GLN A 154 -0.94 11.36 16.23
CA GLN A 154 -0.28 10.78 15.06
C GLN A 154 -1.00 11.16 13.76
N LEU A 155 -2.33 11.08 13.72
CA LEU A 155 -3.14 11.46 12.55
C LEU A 155 -3.00 12.94 12.20
N ARG A 156 -2.93 13.85 13.20
CA ARG A 156 -2.68 15.28 12.93
C ARG A 156 -1.32 15.54 12.30
N ASN A 157 -0.32 14.74 12.63
CA ASN A 157 1.08 14.95 12.20
C ASN A 157 1.47 14.13 10.96
N THR A 158 0.68 13.11 10.60
CA THR A 158 0.95 12.24 9.44
C THR A 158 -0.37 11.93 8.74
N PRO A 159 -0.70 12.64 7.65
CA PRO A 159 -1.89 12.36 6.88
C PRO A 159 -1.74 10.99 6.18
N VAL A 160 -2.54 10.02 6.59
CA VAL A 160 -2.60 8.68 6.00
C VAL A 160 -3.84 8.53 5.13
N HIS A 161 -3.88 7.49 4.29
CA HIS A 161 -5.03 7.24 3.42
C HIS A 161 -6.16 6.44 4.10
N ALA A 162 -5.85 5.72 5.19
CA ALA A 162 -6.82 5.05 6.06
C ALA A 162 -6.20 4.77 7.43
N LEU A 163 -7.05 4.58 8.43
CA LEU A 163 -6.69 4.11 9.75
C LEU A 163 -7.27 2.71 9.95
N GLU A 164 -6.42 1.73 10.26
CA GLU A 164 -6.85 0.39 10.68
C GLU A 164 -6.71 0.24 12.19
N ILE A 165 -7.80 -0.13 12.86
CA ILE A 165 -7.86 -0.24 14.32
C ILE A 165 -8.11 -1.70 14.72
N LEU A 166 -7.27 -2.18 15.62
CA LEU A 166 -7.37 -3.50 16.22
C LEU A 166 -7.58 -3.38 17.74
N PRO A 167 -8.42 -4.25 18.34
CA PRO A 167 -9.39 -5.12 17.68
C PRO A 167 -10.58 -4.34 17.10
N ALA A 168 -11.22 -4.89 16.06
CA ALA A 168 -12.30 -4.23 15.32
C ALA A 168 -13.46 -3.77 16.21
N LEU A 169 -13.83 -4.55 17.23
CA LEU A 169 -14.97 -4.30 18.13
C LEU A 169 -14.84 -2.99 18.92
N VAL A 170 -13.66 -2.45 19.12
CA VAL A 170 -13.45 -1.17 19.80
C VAL A 170 -13.24 0.01 18.84
N ALA A 171 -13.07 -0.27 17.55
CA ALA A 171 -12.81 0.77 16.55
C ALA A 171 -13.88 1.89 16.49
N PRO A 172 -15.18 1.61 16.67
CA PRO A 172 -16.21 2.66 16.68
C PRO A 172 -15.97 3.77 17.72
N LYS A 173 -15.29 3.48 18.84
CA LYS A 173 -14.95 4.47 19.88
C LYS A 173 -14.02 5.58 19.37
N MET A 174 -13.30 5.35 18.27
CA MET A 174 -12.41 6.35 17.66
C MET A 174 -13.09 7.23 16.60
N LEU A 175 -14.26 6.85 16.08
CA LEU A 175 -14.85 7.49 14.90
C LEU A 175 -15.07 8.99 15.06
N GLU A 176 -15.61 9.43 16.19
CA GLU A 176 -15.82 10.86 16.45
C GLU A 176 -14.51 11.65 16.41
N ARG A 177 -13.46 11.13 17.08
CA ARG A 177 -12.14 11.77 17.11
C ARG A 177 -11.48 11.79 15.72
N VAL A 178 -11.60 10.69 14.96
CA VAL A 178 -11.05 10.61 13.59
C VAL A 178 -11.77 11.61 12.69
N ARG A 179 -13.10 11.68 12.73
CA ARG A 179 -13.90 12.61 11.92
C ARG A 179 -13.62 14.07 12.24
N ALA A 180 -13.31 14.38 13.51
CA ALA A 180 -12.92 15.73 13.92
C ALA A 180 -11.54 16.15 13.36
N ILE A 181 -10.66 15.18 13.00
CA ILE A 181 -9.34 15.43 12.41
C ILE A 181 -9.42 15.40 10.88
N SER A 182 -10.11 14.40 10.33
CA SER A 182 -10.30 14.18 8.90
C SER A 182 -11.65 13.51 8.66
N ALA A 183 -12.63 14.26 8.18
CA ALA A 183 -14.00 13.79 7.99
C ALA A 183 -14.12 12.60 7.04
N ASP A 184 -13.24 12.57 6.02
CA ASP A 184 -13.27 11.60 4.93
C ASP A 184 -12.29 10.43 5.13
N LEU A 185 -11.55 10.38 6.25
CA LEU A 185 -10.56 9.32 6.47
C LEU A 185 -11.26 7.98 6.73
N PRO A 186 -11.08 6.96 5.88
CA PRO A 186 -11.62 5.64 6.13
C PRO A 186 -11.08 5.03 7.43
N VAL A 187 -11.98 4.49 8.25
CA VAL A 187 -11.63 3.68 9.41
C VAL A 187 -11.98 2.23 9.13
N VAL A 188 -10.97 1.38 9.18
CA VAL A 188 -11.07 -0.07 8.97
C VAL A 188 -10.94 -0.78 10.31
N GLY A 189 -11.87 -1.66 10.61
CA GLY A 189 -11.76 -2.54 11.78
C GLY A 189 -11.07 -3.86 11.42
N GLY A 190 -10.06 -4.28 12.20
CA GLY A 190 -9.36 -5.55 11.99
C GLY A 190 -9.23 -6.37 13.27
N GLY A 191 -9.10 -7.69 13.11
CA GLY A 191 -8.87 -8.64 14.21
C GLY A 191 -10.09 -8.94 15.07
N LEU A 192 -10.13 -10.17 15.56
CA LEU A 192 -11.17 -10.73 16.46
C LEU A 192 -12.59 -10.65 15.87
N ILE A 193 -12.73 -10.81 14.57
CA ILE A 193 -14.02 -10.88 13.87
C ILE A 193 -14.31 -12.33 13.58
N SER A 194 -15.45 -12.81 14.07
CA SER A 194 -15.79 -14.23 14.05
C SER A 194 -16.92 -14.58 13.06
N ASN A 195 -17.75 -13.62 12.67
CA ASN A 195 -18.91 -13.86 11.83
C ASN A 195 -19.40 -12.60 11.12
N MET A 196 -20.30 -12.77 10.13
CA MET A 196 -20.85 -11.68 9.34
C MET A 196 -21.73 -10.71 10.14
N LYS A 197 -22.40 -11.15 11.20
CA LYS A 197 -23.20 -10.23 12.02
C LYS A 197 -22.35 -9.19 12.74
N GLU A 198 -21.13 -9.58 13.17
CA GLU A 198 -20.17 -8.61 13.74
C GLU A 198 -19.69 -7.62 12.68
N VAL A 199 -19.46 -8.07 11.44
CA VAL A 199 -19.11 -7.18 10.31
C VAL A 199 -20.22 -6.17 10.07
N GLU A 200 -21.47 -6.62 9.92
CA GLU A 200 -22.65 -5.79 9.68
C GLU A 200 -22.83 -4.77 10.80
N ALA A 201 -22.77 -5.19 12.06
CA ALA A 201 -22.87 -4.30 13.21
C ALA A 201 -21.77 -3.23 13.26
N LEU A 202 -20.54 -3.55 12.86
CA LEU A 202 -19.42 -2.60 12.79
C LEU A 202 -19.61 -1.57 11.68
N LEU A 203 -20.12 -1.99 10.52
CA LEU A 203 -20.44 -1.09 9.41
C LEU A 203 -21.60 -0.17 9.75
N GLU A 204 -22.66 -0.66 10.40
CA GLU A 204 -23.78 0.14 10.91
C GLU A 204 -23.33 1.19 11.94
N GLN A 205 -22.31 0.88 12.76
CA GLN A 205 -21.69 1.84 13.67
C GLN A 205 -20.82 2.88 12.98
N GLY A 206 -20.62 2.77 11.65
CA GLY A 206 -19.97 3.78 10.82
C GLY A 206 -18.51 3.50 10.46
N LEU A 207 -18.02 2.27 10.62
CA LEU A 207 -16.76 1.86 10.01
C LEU A 207 -16.88 1.86 8.49
N SER A 208 -15.81 2.21 7.82
CA SER A 208 -15.76 2.23 6.35
C SER A 208 -15.58 0.84 5.75
N ALA A 209 -14.88 -0.04 6.45
CA ALA A 209 -14.63 -1.43 6.05
C ALA A 209 -14.15 -2.27 7.24
N VAL A 210 -14.09 -3.56 7.01
CA VAL A 210 -13.57 -4.57 7.94
C VAL A 210 -12.53 -5.42 7.21
N SER A 211 -11.34 -5.60 7.82
CA SER A 211 -10.35 -6.55 7.34
C SER A 211 -10.46 -7.86 8.11
N THR A 212 -10.55 -8.98 7.41
CA THR A 212 -10.67 -10.29 8.04
C THR A 212 -9.81 -11.35 7.35
N SER A 213 -9.26 -12.27 8.14
CA SER A 213 -8.52 -13.43 7.64
C SER A 213 -9.37 -14.70 7.52
N HIS A 214 -10.69 -14.58 7.65
CA HIS A 214 -11.65 -15.68 7.51
C HIS A 214 -12.13 -15.76 6.04
N PRO A 215 -11.65 -16.74 5.25
CA PRO A 215 -11.94 -16.82 3.82
C PRO A 215 -13.42 -16.95 3.48
N GLU A 216 -14.21 -17.56 4.34
CA GLU A 216 -15.66 -17.72 4.20
C GLU A 216 -16.42 -16.38 4.16
N MET A 217 -15.80 -15.30 4.64
CA MET A 217 -16.37 -13.95 4.59
C MET A 217 -16.01 -13.18 3.32
N TRP A 218 -15.06 -13.66 2.49
CA TRP A 218 -14.56 -12.92 1.32
C TRP A 218 -15.44 -13.07 0.07
N ILE A 219 -16.26 -14.13 0.01
CA ILE A 219 -16.92 -14.60 -1.22
C ILE A 219 -18.39 -14.15 -1.32
N LYS A 220 -18.87 -13.36 -0.38
CA LYS A 220 -20.27 -12.90 -0.37
C LYS A 220 -20.50 -11.60 -1.12
#